data_71bde96efa6dcffcda67e6a8af3445f9
#
_entry.id   71bde96efa6dcffcda67e6a8af3445f9
#
_cell.length_a   1.000
_cell.length_b   1.000
_cell.length_c   1.000
_cell.angle_alpha   90.00
_cell.angle_beta   90.00
_cell.angle_gamma   90.00
#
_symmetry.space_group_name_H-M   'P 1'
#
loop_
_entity.id
_entity.type
_entity.pdbx_description
1 polymer ?
#
loop_
_entity_poly.entity_id
_entity_poly.type
_entity_poly.pdbx_seq_one_letter_code
_entity_poly.pdbx_strand_id
1 'polypeptide(L)'
;MKAIMIKCLLVIGFLSVSISAFSQCEVLHRLYPDGSMLYYIEPVNFYWTSSKALKGGVVTDKENYYIALQPSPFPKKPLGNKLKDVLELKLSNDSVYRLEHFDTQYMAQDTVMQLLYLIDKKEVEDFHLLEALSVRINMGGTEGIRTYVFKLHKSAIREQLDCFLKEDDKKKKN
;
A
#
# COMPACT_ATOMS: atom_id res chain seq x y z
N MET A 1 -20.90 31.71 -41.68
CA MET A 1 -21.57 30.75 -40.78
C MET A 1 -20.93 29.35 -40.77
N LYS A 2 -20.47 28.76 -41.87
CA LYS A 2 -19.87 27.41 -41.90
C LYS A 2 -18.56 27.28 -41.10
N ALA A 3 -17.71 28.31 -41.05
CA ALA A 3 -16.42 28.27 -40.32
C ALA A 3 -16.56 28.28 -38.78
N ILE A 4 -17.63 28.84 -38.24
CA ILE A 4 -17.91 28.90 -36.80
C ILE A 4 -18.41 27.54 -36.29
N MET A 5 -19.21 26.82 -37.08
CA MET A 5 -19.68 25.49 -36.72
C MET A 5 -18.56 24.45 -36.60
N ILE A 6 -17.54 24.53 -37.47
CA ILE A 6 -16.41 23.59 -37.45
C ILE A 6 -15.54 23.80 -36.19
N LYS A 7 -15.36 25.05 -35.73
CA LYS A 7 -14.60 25.34 -34.50
C LYS A 7 -15.32 24.85 -33.23
N CYS A 8 -16.65 24.95 -33.19
CA CYS A 8 -17.43 24.42 -32.07
C CYS A 8 -17.40 22.88 -31.98
N LEU A 9 -17.40 22.19 -33.11
CA LEU A 9 -17.32 20.72 -33.14
C LEU A 9 -15.95 20.21 -32.68
N LEU A 10 -14.86 20.93 -32.98
CA LEU A 10 -13.52 20.56 -32.52
C LEU A 10 -13.34 20.76 -31.00
N VAL A 11 -13.96 21.76 -30.39
CA VAL A 11 -13.90 22.01 -28.97
C VAL A 11 -14.70 20.97 -28.16
N ILE A 12 -15.83 20.50 -28.68
CA ILE A 12 -16.65 19.46 -28.05
C ILE A 12 -15.95 18.10 -28.12
N GLY A 13 -15.20 17.81 -29.19
CA GLY A 13 -14.43 16.58 -29.34
C GLY A 13 -13.25 16.46 -28.33
N PHE A 14 -12.70 17.59 -27.86
CA PHE A 14 -11.58 17.59 -26.86
C PHE A 14 -12.05 17.46 -25.41
N LEU A 15 -13.31 17.76 -25.11
CA LEU A 15 -13.87 17.66 -23.76
C LEU A 15 -14.34 16.26 -23.37
N SER A 16 -14.40 15.33 -24.29
CA SER A 16 -14.90 13.96 -24.05
C SER A 16 -13.80 12.93 -23.73
N VAL A 17 -12.54 13.32 -23.61
CA VAL A 17 -11.44 12.42 -23.23
C VAL A 17 -10.97 12.68 -21.79
N SER A 18 -11.90 12.99 -20.89
CA SER A 18 -11.69 12.75 -19.46
C SER A 18 -11.95 11.27 -19.21
N ILE A 19 -11.10 10.41 -19.78
CA ILE A 19 -11.06 9.01 -19.38
C ILE A 19 -10.63 9.05 -17.92
N SER A 20 -11.59 8.82 -17.03
CA SER A 20 -11.33 8.45 -15.66
C SER A 20 -10.33 7.30 -15.74
N ALA A 21 -9.07 7.56 -15.40
CA ALA A 21 -8.12 6.51 -15.10
C ALA A 21 -8.66 5.84 -13.83
N PHE A 22 -9.65 4.97 -13.99
CA PHE A 22 -9.98 4.00 -12.97
C PHE A 22 -8.70 3.22 -12.75
N SER A 23 -8.06 3.44 -11.62
CA SER A 23 -7.03 2.54 -11.12
C SER A 23 -7.60 1.14 -11.26
N GLN A 24 -7.08 0.39 -12.24
CA GLN A 24 -7.48 -1.00 -12.41
C GLN A 24 -7.05 -1.71 -11.15
N CYS A 25 -8.01 -2.29 -10.43
CA CYS A 25 -7.74 -3.18 -9.30
C CYS A 25 -7.15 -4.48 -9.84
N GLU A 26 -5.89 -4.42 -10.26
CA GLU A 26 -5.17 -5.61 -10.67
C GLU A 26 -4.61 -6.30 -9.43
N VAL A 27 -5.32 -7.34 -8.98
CA VAL A 27 -4.90 -8.17 -7.86
C VAL A 27 -3.97 -9.25 -8.35
N LEU A 28 -2.73 -9.18 -7.93
CA LEU A 28 -1.69 -10.17 -8.15
C LEU A 28 -1.67 -11.18 -6.99
N HIS A 29 -1.01 -12.31 -7.18
CA HIS A 29 -0.86 -13.31 -6.12
C HIS A 29 0.55 -13.90 -6.09
N ARG A 30 0.96 -14.34 -4.91
CA ARG A 30 2.22 -15.02 -4.68
C ARG A 30 2.00 -16.24 -3.78
N LEU A 31 2.50 -17.39 -4.22
CA LEU A 31 2.55 -18.60 -3.41
C LEU A 31 3.79 -18.58 -2.52
N TYR A 32 3.60 -18.88 -1.24
CA TYR A 32 4.69 -19.02 -0.26
C TYR A 32 5.17 -20.47 -0.16
N PRO A 33 6.40 -20.69 0.36
CA PRO A 33 6.94 -22.04 0.52
C PRO A 33 6.15 -22.96 1.44
N ASP A 34 5.35 -22.37 2.38
CA ASP A 34 4.45 -23.10 3.28
C ASP A 34 3.10 -23.46 2.63
N GLY A 35 2.91 -23.11 1.34
CA GLY A 35 1.67 -23.34 0.60
C GLY A 35 0.62 -22.26 0.78
N SER A 36 0.84 -21.24 1.63
CA SER A 36 -0.06 -20.10 1.76
C SER A 36 0.01 -19.20 0.53
N MET A 37 -1.10 -18.52 0.22
CA MET A 37 -1.18 -17.59 -0.90
C MET A 37 -1.50 -16.20 -0.40
N LEU A 38 -0.65 -15.24 -0.75
CA LEU A 38 -0.93 -13.82 -0.53
C LEU A 38 -1.34 -13.14 -1.83
N TYR A 39 -2.37 -12.32 -1.72
CA TYR A 39 -2.88 -11.45 -2.77
C TYR A 39 -2.41 -10.03 -2.49
N TYR A 40 -1.96 -9.34 -3.50
CA TYR A 40 -1.42 -7.98 -3.38
C TYR A 40 -1.74 -7.14 -4.60
N ILE A 41 -1.70 -5.84 -4.43
CA ILE A 41 -1.69 -4.85 -5.50
C ILE A 41 -0.28 -4.28 -5.56
N GLU A 42 0.18 -3.91 -6.75
CA GLU A 42 1.54 -3.40 -6.95
C GLU A 42 1.90 -2.32 -5.93
N PRO A 43 3.00 -2.49 -5.15
CA PRO A 43 3.40 -1.52 -4.15
C PRO A 43 3.76 -0.16 -4.75
N VAL A 44 3.32 0.93 -4.12
CA VAL A 44 3.59 2.29 -4.55
C VAL A 44 4.61 3.00 -3.68
N ASN A 45 5.25 4.04 -4.18
CA ASN A 45 6.17 4.86 -3.41
C ASN A 45 5.40 5.84 -2.52
N PHE A 46 5.45 5.68 -1.20
CA PHE A 46 4.93 6.65 -0.23
C PHE A 46 5.92 7.79 0.04
N TYR A 47 7.19 7.45 0.01
CA TYR A 47 8.29 8.38 0.28
C TYR A 47 9.49 8.05 -0.58
N TRP A 48 10.14 9.10 -1.10
CA TRP A 48 11.37 8.94 -1.87
C TRP A 48 12.27 10.16 -1.76
N THR A 49 13.57 9.91 -1.57
CA THR A 49 14.68 10.87 -1.64
C THR A 49 15.90 10.17 -2.25
N SER A 50 16.98 10.89 -2.46
CA SER A 50 18.24 10.30 -2.95
C SER A 50 18.84 9.23 -2.02
N SER A 51 18.53 9.27 -0.72
CA SER A 51 19.13 8.39 0.29
C SER A 51 18.15 7.43 0.95
N LYS A 52 16.83 7.68 0.87
CA LYS A 52 15.80 6.89 1.54
C LYS A 52 14.55 6.77 0.71
N ALA A 53 13.95 5.60 0.71
CA ALA A 53 12.66 5.35 0.10
C ALA A 53 11.78 4.48 1.00
N LEU A 54 10.48 4.58 0.81
CA LEU A 54 9.50 3.65 1.35
C LEU A 54 8.49 3.33 0.26
N LYS A 55 8.46 2.08 -0.18
CA LYS A 55 7.36 1.51 -0.95
C LYS A 55 6.43 0.75 -0.03
N GLY A 56 5.19 0.58 -0.45
CA GLY A 56 4.28 -0.28 0.28
C GLY A 56 2.90 -0.30 -0.32
N GLY A 57 2.03 -1.05 0.35
CA GLY A 57 0.64 -1.26 -0.03
C GLY A 57 -0.04 -2.20 0.92
N VAL A 58 -1.17 -2.73 0.48
CA VAL A 58 -1.96 -3.72 1.22
C VAL A 58 -1.78 -5.09 0.59
N VAL A 59 -1.69 -6.12 1.43
CA VAL A 59 -1.75 -7.51 1.04
C VAL A 59 -2.80 -8.25 1.88
N THR A 60 -3.33 -9.36 1.37
CA THR A 60 -4.31 -10.17 2.08
C THR A 60 -4.11 -11.66 1.81
N ASP A 61 -4.36 -12.49 2.83
CA ASP A 61 -4.50 -13.94 2.69
C ASP A 61 -5.97 -14.38 2.50
N LYS A 62 -6.90 -13.40 2.32
CA LYS A 62 -8.36 -13.47 2.28
C LYS A 62 -9.04 -13.53 3.66
N GLU A 63 -8.33 -13.86 4.73
CA GLU A 63 -8.85 -13.86 6.09
C GLU A 63 -8.46 -12.57 6.82
N ASN A 64 -7.27 -12.08 6.54
CA ASN A 64 -6.66 -10.91 7.17
C ASN A 64 -6.10 -9.93 6.13
N TYR A 65 -5.99 -8.68 6.53
CA TYR A 65 -5.33 -7.63 5.76
C TYR A 65 -4.05 -7.20 6.46
N TYR A 66 -3.02 -6.90 5.67
CA TYR A 66 -1.71 -6.49 6.16
C TYR A 66 -1.26 -5.24 5.44
N ILE A 67 -0.60 -4.32 6.16
CA ILE A 67 0.22 -3.28 5.55
C ILE A 67 1.58 -3.89 5.23
N ALA A 68 1.94 -3.90 3.96
CA ALA A 68 3.25 -4.32 3.48
C ALA A 68 4.13 -3.10 3.23
N LEU A 69 5.29 -3.00 3.90
CA LEU A 69 6.23 -1.89 3.77
C LEU A 69 7.60 -2.39 3.34
N GLN A 70 8.20 -1.70 2.37
CA GLN A 70 9.52 -1.99 1.82
C GLN A 70 10.43 -0.76 2.00
N PRO A 71 11.05 -0.59 3.18
CA PRO A 71 11.98 0.50 3.43
C PRO A 71 13.29 0.28 2.67
N SER A 72 13.91 1.37 2.21
CA SER A 72 15.24 1.38 1.61
C SER A 72 16.02 2.61 2.11
N PRO A 73 17.31 2.47 2.51
CA PRO A 73 18.02 1.22 2.77
C PRO A 73 17.42 0.43 3.94
N PHE A 74 17.72 -0.83 4.05
CA PHE A 74 17.29 -1.69 5.15
C PHE A 74 18.49 -2.43 5.77
N PRO A 75 18.40 -2.89 7.04
CA PRO A 75 19.48 -3.63 7.68
C PRO A 75 19.68 -4.99 6.99
N LYS A 76 20.92 -5.46 7.00
CA LYS A 76 21.21 -6.83 6.54
C LYS A 76 20.38 -7.82 7.34
N LYS A 77 19.97 -8.91 6.66
CA LYS A 77 19.21 -9.99 7.29
C LYS A 77 19.90 -10.45 8.58
N PRO A 78 19.26 -10.31 9.74
CA PRO A 78 19.86 -10.72 10.99
C PRO A 78 19.95 -12.24 11.06
N LEU A 79 21.09 -12.76 11.55
CA LEU A 79 21.22 -14.16 11.87
C LEU A 79 20.36 -14.44 13.15
N GLY A 80 19.14 -14.91 12.94
CA GLY A 80 18.33 -15.51 13.99
C GLY A 80 17.20 -14.71 14.63
N ASN A 81 17.11 -13.38 14.51
CA ASN A 81 16.00 -12.61 15.09
C ASN A 81 15.19 -11.86 14.02
N LYS A 82 13.90 -12.19 13.93
CA LYS A 82 12.93 -11.38 13.19
C LYS A 82 12.71 -10.08 13.95
N LEU A 83 12.64 -8.96 13.22
CA LEU A 83 12.17 -7.69 13.77
C LEU A 83 10.73 -7.92 14.27
N LYS A 84 10.50 -7.78 15.56
CA LYS A 84 9.18 -7.90 16.17
C LYS A 84 8.84 -6.56 16.82
N ASP A 85 8.44 -5.61 15.99
CA ASP A 85 8.10 -4.30 16.48
C ASP A 85 6.78 -3.80 15.93
N VAL A 86 6.14 -2.94 16.71
CA VAL A 86 4.88 -2.30 16.36
C VAL A 86 5.14 -1.21 15.35
N LEU A 87 4.34 -1.18 14.27
CA LEU A 87 4.25 -0.05 13.37
C LEU A 87 3.34 1.01 13.98
N GLU A 88 3.78 2.26 14.04
CA GLU A 88 2.89 3.39 14.30
C GLU A 88 2.52 4.03 12.96
N LEU A 89 1.22 4.02 12.61
CA LEU A 89 0.70 4.62 11.39
C LEU A 89 -0.28 5.73 11.75
N LYS A 90 -0.03 6.94 11.23
CA LYS A 90 -0.87 8.11 11.42
C LYS A 90 -1.80 8.29 10.23
N LEU A 91 -3.10 8.46 10.50
CA LEU A 91 -4.12 8.73 9.49
C LEU A 91 -4.51 10.22 9.42
N SER A 92 -5.32 10.58 8.41
CA SER A 92 -5.70 11.96 8.09
C SER A 92 -6.59 12.63 9.13
N ASN A 93 -7.20 11.89 10.05
CA ASN A 93 -7.94 12.39 11.20
C ASN A 93 -7.06 12.58 12.45
N ASP A 94 -5.73 12.56 12.29
CA ASP A 94 -4.72 12.63 13.36
C ASP A 94 -4.65 11.41 14.30
N SER A 95 -5.48 10.38 14.12
CA SER A 95 -5.37 9.14 14.88
C SER A 95 -4.07 8.40 14.55
N VAL A 96 -3.51 7.71 15.55
CA VAL A 96 -2.30 6.88 15.42
C VAL A 96 -2.65 5.45 15.78
N TYR A 97 -2.50 4.57 14.80
CA TYR A 97 -2.70 3.13 14.94
C TYR A 97 -1.39 2.43 15.20
N ARG A 98 -1.43 1.43 16.08
CA ARG A 98 -0.29 0.57 16.41
C ARG A 98 -0.58 -0.83 15.87
N LEU A 99 0.05 -1.16 14.76
CA LEU A 99 -0.14 -2.44 14.09
C LEU A 99 0.95 -3.42 14.52
N GLU A 100 0.53 -4.63 14.86
CA GLU A 100 1.45 -5.70 15.25
C GLU A 100 2.23 -6.23 14.05
N HIS A 101 3.52 -6.44 14.26
CA HIS A 101 4.37 -7.07 13.25
C HIS A 101 3.98 -8.54 13.07
N PHE A 102 3.65 -8.89 11.83
CA PHE A 102 3.30 -10.26 11.45
C PHE A 102 4.52 -11.03 10.92
N ASP A 103 5.22 -10.49 9.90
CA ASP A 103 6.36 -11.18 9.28
C ASP A 103 7.37 -10.18 8.69
N THR A 104 8.63 -10.65 8.56
CA THR A 104 9.68 -9.97 7.81
C THR A 104 10.18 -10.88 6.72
N GLN A 105 10.07 -10.44 5.48
CA GLN A 105 10.44 -11.19 4.30
C GLN A 105 11.61 -10.53 3.59
N TYR A 106 12.55 -11.35 3.15
CA TYR A 106 13.64 -10.91 2.27
C TYR A 106 13.39 -11.52 0.89
N MET A 107 13.21 -10.67 -0.10
CA MET A 107 12.82 -11.03 -1.47
C MET A 107 13.91 -10.61 -2.45
N ALA A 108 13.77 -11.09 -3.71
CA ALA A 108 14.67 -10.77 -4.80
C ALA A 108 16.14 -10.97 -4.41
N GLN A 109 16.49 -12.16 -3.90
CA GLN A 109 17.84 -12.51 -3.43
C GLN A 109 18.35 -11.56 -2.32
N ASP A 110 17.49 -11.30 -1.33
CA ASP A 110 17.75 -10.41 -0.19
C ASP A 110 18.03 -8.94 -0.56
N THR A 111 17.62 -8.50 -1.76
CA THR A 111 17.74 -7.09 -2.18
C THR A 111 16.55 -6.24 -1.78
N VAL A 112 15.44 -6.85 -1.34
CA VAL A 112 14.24 -6.18 -0.87
C VAL A 112 13.82 -6.77 0.47
N MET A 113 13.71 -5.93 1.49
CA MET A 113 13.09 -6.31 2.77
C MET A 113 11.64 -5.85 2.76
N GLN A 114 10.71 -6.75 3.06
CA GLN A 114 9.30 -6.45 3.24
C GLN A 114 8.86 -6.76 4.65
N LEU A 115 8.23 -5.78 5.29
CA LEU A 115 7.64 -5.88 6.63
C LEU A 115 6.13 -5.98 6.48
N LEU A 116 5.52 -6.98 7.10
CA LEU A 116 4.07 -7.17 7.13
C LEU A 116 3.54 -6.84 8.52
N TYR A 117 2.52 -5.99 8.59
CA TYR A 117 1.85 -5.58 9.81
C TYR A 117 0.35 -5.87 9.69
N LEU A 118 -0.19 -6.58 10.68
CA LEU A 118 -1.59 -6.98 10.69
C LEU A 118 -2.49 -5.75 10.92
N ILE A 119 -3.52 -5.60 10.10
CA ILE A 119 -4.63 -4.68 10.34
C ILE A 119 -5.70 -5.44 11.13
N ASP A 120 -6.00 -5.00 12.33
CA ASP A 120 -7.11 -5.57 13.12
C ASP A 120 -8.45 -5.38 12.37
N LYS A 121 -9.30 -6.39 12.36
CA LYS A 121 -10.60 -6.35 11.65
C LYS A 121 -11.46 -5.15 12.02
N LYS A 122 -11.40 -4.70 13.27
CA LYS A 122 -12.11 -3.49 13.75
C LYS A 122 -11.59 -2.18 13.17
N GLU A 123 -10.32 -2.18 12.68
CA GLU A 123 -9.62 -1.01 12.15
C GLU A 123 -9.71 -0.90 10.64
N VAL A 124 -10.13 -2.00 9.95
CA VAL A 124 -10.22 -2.04 8.47
C VAL A 124 -11.07 -0.89 7.93
N GLU A 125 -12.18 -0.54 8.62
CA GLU A 125 -13.06 0.54 8.18
C GLU A 125 -12.35 1.90 8.20
N ASP A 126 -11.58 2.21 9.25
CA ASP A 126 -10.83 3.45 9.33
C ASP A 126 -9.77 3.55 8.23
N PHE A 127 -9.06 2.45 7.97
CA PHE A 127 -8.06 2.38 6.90
C PHE A 127 -8.68 2.44 5.50
N HIS A 128 -9.93 2.02 5.35
CA HIS A 128 -10.68 2.11 4.10
C HIS A 128 -11.24 3.53 3.85
N LEU A 129 -11.47 4.32 4.89
CA LEU A 129 -12.03 5.67 4.77
C LEU A 129 -10.99 6.78 4.75
N LEU A 130 -9.86 6.59 5.46
CA LEU A 130 -8.89 7.63 5.75
C LEU A 130 -7.59 7.47 4.95
N GLU A 131 -6.92 8.60 4.71
CA GLU A 131 -5.60 8.59 4.08
C GLU A 131 -4.51 8.35 5.13
N ALA A 132 -3.44 7.65 4.72
CA ALA A 132 -2.26 7.48 5.55
C ALA A 132 -1.31 8.68 5.38
N LEU A 133 -0.87 9.27 6.50
CA LEU A 133 -0.01 10.46 6.49
C LEU A 133 1.44 10.14 6.78
N SER A 134 1.71 9.23 7.68
CA SER A 134 3.08 8.85 8.05
C SER A 134 3.14 7.52 8.75
N VAL A 135 4.33 6.92 8.73
CA VAL A 135 4.65 5.71 9.50
C VAL A 135 5.92 5.89 10.30
N ARG A 136 5.98 5.24 11.47
CA ARG A 136 7.18 5.06 12.27
C ARG A 136 7.48 3.56 12.37
N ILE A 137 8.66 3.18 11.89
CA ILE A 137 9.12 1.79 11.81
C ILE A 137 10.36 1.67 12.69
N ASN A 138 10.39 0.72 13.62
CA ASN A 138 11.62 0.36 14.30
C ASN A 138 12.41 -0.61 13.41
N MET A 139 13.54 -0.15 12.92
CA MET A 139 14.44 -0.94 12.06
C MET A 139 15.37 -1.85 12.85
N GLY A 140 15.36 -1.73 14.18
CA GLY A 140 16.23 -2.49 15.08
C GLY A 140 17.70 -2.04 15.04
N GLY A 141 18.48 -2.57 16.01
CA GLY A 141 19.94 -2.37 16.09
C GLY A 141 20.35 -0.89 16.09
N THR A 142 21.40 -0.58 15.31
CA THR A 142 21.94 0.78 15.17
C THR A 142 21.06 1.70 14.31
N GLU A 143 20.13 1.14 13.54
CA GLU A 143 19.26 1.90 12.64
C GLU A 143 18.16 2.65 13.39
N GLY A 144 17.71 2.14 14.53
CA GLY A 144 16.72 2.76 15.39
C GLY A 144 15.36 2.94 14.73
N ILE A 145 14.63 3.97 15.17
CA ILE A 145 13.30 4.31 14.66
C ILE A 145 13.42 5.21 13.44
N ARG A 146 12.77 4.84 12.34
CA ARG A 146 12.63 5.66 11.15
C ARG A 146 11.21 6.17 10.99
N THR A 147 11.08 7.46 10.72
CA THR A 147 9.80 8.09 10.39
C THR A 147 9.77 8.45 8.91
N TYR A 148 8.68 8.09 8.24
CA TYR A 148 8.40 8.45 6.86
C TYR A 148 7.09 9.22 6.79
N VAL A 149 7.16 10.50 6.39
CA VAL A 149 5.97 11.31 6.12
C VAL A 149 5.61 11.10 4.64
N PHE A 150 4.41 10.60 4.39
CA PHE A 150 3.97 10.29 3.03
C PHE A 150 3.83 11.55 2.19
N LYS A 151 4.61 11.64 1.13
CA LYS A 151 4.59 12.74 0.15
C LYS A 151 3.80 12.37 -1.09
N LEU A 152 3.71 11.07 -1.39
CA LEU A 152 3.11 10.49 -2.57
C LEU A 152 2.07 9.44 -2.14
N HIS A 153 1.05 9.23 -2.96
CA HIS A 153 0.08 8.12 -2.84
C HIS A 153 -0.54 7.93 -1.44
N LYS A 154 -0.86 9.02 -0.73
CA LYS A 154 -1.45 8.96 0.62
C LYS A 154 -2.74 8.14 0.69
N SER A 155 -3.50 8.11 -0.40
CA SER A 155 -4.73 7.37 -0.55
C SER A 155 -4.54 5.89 -0.89
N ALA A 156 -3.31 5.44 -1.22
CA ALA A 156 -3.08 4.11 -1.79
C ALA A 156 -3.53 2.97 -0.87
N ILE A 157 -3.33 3.08 0.45
CA ILE A 157 -3.80 2.05 1.40
C ILE A 157 -5.32 1.93 1.34
N ARG A 158 -6.03 3.06 1.38
CA ARG A 158 -7.48 3.12 1.26
C ARG A 158 -7.96 2.52 -0.06
N GLU A 159 -7.38 2.95 -1.18
CA GLU A 159 -7.75 2.50 -2.52
C GLU A 159 -7.51 1.00 -2.73
N GLN A 160 -6.41 0.47 -2.21
CA GLN A 160 -6.09 -0.95 -2.30
C GLN A 160 -7.01 -1.81 -1.41
N LEU A 161 -7.34 -1.35 -0.20
CA LEU A 161 -8.35 -2.01 0.63
C LEU A 161 -9.72 -2.04 -0.06
N ASP A 162 -10.13 -0.91 -0.66
CA ASP A 162 -11.38 -0.83 -1.44
C ASP A 162 -11.43 -1.85 -2.58
N CYS A 163 -10.31 -2.06 -3.26
CA CYS A 163 -10.20 -3.09 -4.29
C CYS A 163 -10.43 -4.50 -3.75
N PHE A 164 -9.80 -4.87 -2.64
CA PHE A 164 -9.96 -6.19 -2.04
C PHE A 164 -11.38 -6.41 -1.51
N LEU A 165 -11.95 -5.43 -0.81
CA LEU A 165 -13.31 -5.51 -0.26
C LEU A 165 -14.36 -5.69 -1.38
N LYS A 166 -14.22 -4.98 -2.50
CA LYS A 166 -15.09 -5.13 -3.66
C LYS A 166 -14.97 -6.49 -4.34
N GLU A 167 -13.78 -7.09 -4.37
CA GLU A 167 -13.60 -8.45 -4.90
C GLU A 167 -14.30 -9.49 -4.02
N ASP A 168 -14.18 -9.36 -2.70
CA ASP A 168 -14.79 -10.28 -1.75
C ASP A 168 -16.33 -10.23 -1.82
N ASP A 169 -16.90 -9.05 -2.00
CA ASP A 169 -18.35 -8.86 -2.17
C ASP A 169 -18.89 -9.49 -3.46
N LYS A 170 -18.11 -9.45 -4.55
CA LYS A 170 -18.49 -10.11 -5.81
C LYS A 170 -18.53 -11.64 -5.66
N LYS A 171 -17.61 -12.21 -4.90
CA LYS A 171 -17.53 -13.66 -4.67
C LYS A 171 -18.66 -14.18 -3.78
N LYS A 172 -19.19 -13.36 -2.86
CA LYS A 172 -20.32 -13.71 -1.99
C LYS A 172 -21.68 -13.69 -2.71
N LYS A 173 -21.78 -13.02 -3.85
CA LYS A 173 -23.01 -12.87 -4.64
C LYS A 173 -23.16 -13.91 -5.76
N ASN A 174 -22.14 -14.69 -6.02
CA ASN A 174 -22.12 -15.79 -7.00
C ASN A 174 -22.15 -17.16 -6.30
#